data_00742fc9b40216c6506258810441d85b
#
_entry.id   00742fc9b40216c6506258810441d85b
#
_cell.length_a   1.000
_cell.length_b   1.000
_cell.length_c   1.000
_cell.angle_alpha   90.00
_cell.angle_beta   90.00
_cell.angle_gamma   90.00
#
_symmetry.space_group_name_H-M   'P 1'
#
loop_
_entity.id
_entity.type
_entity.pdbx_description
1 polymer ?
#
loop_
_entity_poly.entity_id
_entity_poly.type
_entity_poly.pdbx_seq_one_letter_code
_entity_poly.pdbx_strand_id
1 'polypeptide(L)'
;LLGHYFFKKGEEGTADGYDGALFRGYAAVLRASLKLRWLVILALIGGTVVCYAMFGQIKQQFFPDSNTPLYFVHYKLPQGASIHQTSDDLAVLEDWLRDRDAVSAVTAFVGQGAARFMLTYQAEDPNPSYGHLIVRVDSLEVIEQEMDALEAFANASLPQGEFRVKRLAFGP
;
A
#
# COMPACT_ATOMS: atom_id res chain seq x y z
N LEU A 1 4.77 -51.20 14.21
CA LEU A 1 5.56 -52.00 13.22
C LEU A 1 6.55 -51.14 12.43
N LEU A 2 6.24 -49.87 12.10
CA LEU A 2 7.14 -48.98 11.35
C LEU A 2 8.35 -48.49 12.16
N GLY A 3 8.23 -48.30 13.46
CA GLY A 3 9.33 -47.84 14.33
C GLY A 3 10.48 -48.86 14.43
N HIS A 4 10.20 -50.15 14.28
CA HIS A 4 11.22 -51.19 14.37
C HIS A 4 12.19 -51.18 13.17
N TYR A 5 11.75 -50.71 12.00
CA TYR A 5 12.57 -50.62 10.79
C TYR A 5 13.42 -49.34 10.72
N PHE A 6 13.00 -48.27 11.38
CA PHE A 6 13.70 -46.97 11.29
C PHE A 6 14.69 -46.70 12.43
N PHE A 7 14.52 -47.36 13.57
CA PHE A 7 15.47 -47.21 14.69
C PHE A 7 16.45 -48.36 14.64
N LYS A 8 17.61 -48.20 14.02
CA LYS A 8 18.76 -49.07 14.26
C LYS A 8 19.07 -49.02 15.75
N LYS A 9 19.10 -50.18 16.40
CA LYS A 9 19.60 -50.33 17.75
C LYS A 9 21.01 -49.70 17.78
N GLY A 10 21.17 -48.60 18.51
CA GLY A 10 22.48 -48.02 18.72
C GLY A 10 23.35 -49.04 19.41
N GLU A 11 24.58 -49.24 18.93
CA GLU A 11 25.60 -50.04 19.61
C GLU A 11 25.76 -49.50 21.03
N GLU A 12 25.53 -50.35 22.01
CA GLU A 12 25.88 -50.14 23.41
C GLU A 12 27.42 -50.10 23.48
N GLY A 13 27.99 -48.94 23.44
CA GLY A 13 29.41 -48.80 23.61
C GLY A 13 30.01 -47.63 22.82
N THR A 14 29.78 -46.45 23.30
CA THR A 14 30.80 -45.39 23.44
C THR A 14 30.09 -44.14 23.93
N ALA A 15 30.44 -43.77 25.18
CA ALA A 15 30.08 -42.50 25.78
C ALA A 15 30.69 -41.29 24.99
N ASP A 16 31.44 -41.55 23.93
CA ASP A 16 32.17 -40.58 23.11
C ASP A 16 31.40 -39.98 21.95
N GLY A 17 30.18 -40.44 21.71
CA GLY A 17 29.37 -39.92 20.58
C GLY A 17 28.98 -38.42 20.70
N TYR A 18 29.14 -37.85 21.87
CA TYR A 18 28.74 -36.45 22.17
C TYR A 18 29.96 -35.54 22.51
N ASP A 19 31.17 -35.98 22.29
CA ASP A 19 32.39 -35.21 22.57
C ASP A 19 32.86 -34.31 21.41
N GLY A 20 32.09 -34.20 20.36
CA GLY A 20 32.37 -33.30 19.22
C GLY A 20 32.41 -31.82 19.64
N ALA A 21 33.24 -31.01 18.95
CA ALA A 21 33.37 -29.59 19.20
C ALA A 21 32.00 -28.86 19.18
N LEU A 22 31.07 -29.30 18.34
CA LEU A 22 29.70 -28.80 18.28
C LEU A 22 28.92 -29.07 19.56
N PHE A 23 29.02 -30.27 20.13
CA PHE A 23 28.34 -30.62 21.38
C PHE A 23 28.92 -29.87 22.57
N ARG A 24 30.24 -29.68 22.63
CA ARG A 24 30.89 -28.87 23.66
C ARG A 24 30.47 -27.41 23.56
N GLY A 25 30.39 -26.84 22.33
CA GLY A 25 29.88 -25.50 22.09
C GLY A 25 28.41 -25.34 22.54
N TYR A 26 27.55 -26.26 22.11
CA TYR A 26 26.16 -26.31 22.54
C TYR A 26 25.98 -26.41 24.05
N ALA A 27 26.70 -27.31 24.69
CA ALA A 27 26.69 -27.49 26.17
C ALA A 27 27.17 -26.25 26.89
N ALA A 28 28.15 -25.52 26.34
CA ALA A 28 28.65 -24.28 26.92
C ALA A 28 27.58 -23.17 26.82
N VAL A 29 26.95 -23.00 25.64
CA VAL A 29 25.85 -22.03 25.42
C VAL A 29 24.69 -22.36 26.37
N LEU A 30 24.27 -23.61 26.43
CA LEU A 30 23.16 -24.05 27.28
C LEU A 30 23.44 -23.76 28.77
N ARG A 31 24.63 -24.09 29.26
CA ARG A 31 25.03 -23.80 30.64
C ARG A 31 25.09 -22.29 30.93
N ALA A 32 25.60 -21.50 29.99
CA ALA A 32 25.64 -20.05 30.10
C ALA A 32 24.21 -19.47 30.15
N SER A 33 23.33 -19.94 29.28
CA SER A 33 21.91 -19.51 29.23
C SER A 33 21.17 -19.85 30.52
N LEU A 34 21.41 -21.05 31.08
CA LEU A 34 20.82 -21.46 32.36
C LEU A 34 21.38 -20.65 33.55
N LYS A 35 22.68 -20.34 33.54
CA LYS A 35 23.30 -19.52 34.58
C LYS A 35 22.80 -18.07 34.52
N LEU A 36 22.62 -17.54 33.30
CA LEU A 36 22.16 -16.16 33.04
C LEU A 36 20.67 -16.12 32.67
N ARG A 37 19.87 -17.08 33.19
CA ARG A 37 18.45 -17.26 32.79
C ARG A 37 17.62 -15.98 32.80
N TRP A 38 17.82 -15.12 33.81
CA TRP A 38 17.09 -13.88 33.94
C TRP A 38 17.48 -12.87 32.84
N LEU A 39 18.76 -12.82 32.47
CA LEU A 39 19.25 -11.97 31.39
C LEU A 39 18.73 -12.45 30.04
N VAL A 40 18.70 -13.77 29.80
CA VAL A 40 18.12 -14.37 28.57
C VAL A 40 16.63 -14.05 28.46
N ILE A 41 15.87 -14.20 29.55
CA ILE A 41 14.43 -13.86 29.56
C ILE A 41 14.23 -12.38 29.27
N LEU A 42 15.00 -11.51 29.91
CA LEU A 42 14.91 -10.06 29.72
C LEU A 42 15.27 -9.65 28.29
N ALA A 43 16.30 -10.29 27.70
CA ALA A 43 16.66 -10.07 26.29
C ALA A 43 15.59 -10.53 25.32
N LEU A 44 14.94 -11.68 25.59
CA LEU A 44 13.83 -12.17 24.76
C LEU A 44 12.61 -11.24 24.85
N ILE A 45 12.23 -10.84 26.06
CA ILE A 45 11.12 -9.91 26.25
C ILE A 45 11.43 -8.57 25.57
N GLY A 46 12.64 -8.02 25.80
CA GLY A 46 13.09 -6.77 25.18
C GLY A 46 13.10 -6.86 23.66
N GLY A 47 13.64 -7.95 23.11
CA GLY A 47 13.62 -8.20 21.65
C GLY A 47 12.19 -8.27 21.10
N THR A 48 11.29 -8.95 21.79
CA THR A 48 9.88 -9.04 21.39
C THR A 48 9.20 -7.66 21.37
N VAL A 49 9.43 -6.86 22.41
CA VAL A 49 8.88 -5.49 22.51
C VAL A 49 9.41 -4.61 21.37
N VAL A 50 10.72 -4.68 21.09
CA VAL A 50 11.35 -3.93 20.00
C VAL A 50 10.77 -4.38 18.63
N CYS A 51 10.66 -5.68 18.39
CA CYS A 51 10.05 -6.20 17.16
C CYS A 51 8.60 -5.73 17.00
N TYR A 52 7.82 -5.74 18.08
CA TYR A 52 6.43 -5.29 18.05
C TYR A 52 6.33 -3.78 17.78
N ALA A 53 7.19 -2.97 18.38
CA ALA A 53 7.24 -1.53 18.14
C ALA A 53 7.66 -1.21 16.70
N MET A 54 8.61 -1.96 16.13
CA MET A 54 9.03 -1.79 14.74
C MET A 54 7.96 -2.27 13.74
N PHE A 55 7.17 -3.29 14.11
CA PHE A 55 6.11 -3.81 13.25
C PHE A 55 5.04 -2.74 12.91
N GLY A 56 4.75 -1.84 13.85
CA GLY A 56 3.83 -0.73 13.62
C GLY A 56 4.32 0.31 12.59
N GLN A 57 5.61 0.32 12.25
CA GLN A 57 6.18 1.21 11.23
C GLN A 57 6.15 0.60 9.82
N ILE A 58 5.82 -0.68 9.70
CA ILE A 58 5.71 -1.35 8.41
C ILE A 58 4.37 -0.95 7.79
N LYS A 59 4.42 -0.26 6.64
CA LYS A 59 3.22 0.00 5.84
C LYS A 59 2.62 -1.35 5.41
N GLN A 60 1.53 -1.72 6.04
CA GLN A 60 0.77 -2.92 5.68
C GLN A 60 -0.11 -2.59 4.46
N GLN A 61 0.46 -2.63 3.29
CA GLN A 61 -0.27 -2.49 2.03
C GLN A 61 -0.22 -3.83 1.32
N PHE A 62 -1.37 -4.48 1.20
CA PHE A 62 -1.50 -5.70 0.41
C PHE A 62 -1.28 -5.41 -1.08
N PHE A 63 -1.72 -4.24 -1.52
CA PHE A 63 -1.43 -3.68 -2.84
C PHE A 63 -0.74 -2.33 -2.66
N PRO A 64 0.55 -2.21 -3.01
CA PRO A 64 1.23 -0.93 -2.96
C PRO A 64 0.64 0.03 -4.02
N ASP A 65 0.66 1.33 -3.69
CA ASP A 65 0.36 2.36 -4.67
C ASP A 65 1.30 2.26 -5.87
N SER A 66 0.80 2.65 -7.03
CA SER A 66 1.62 2.67 -8.23
C SER A 66 2.79 3.64 -8.09
N ASN A 67 3.96 3.25 -8.62
CA ASN A 67 5.09 4.17 -8.79
C ASN A 67 4.88 5.16 -9.95
N THR A 68 3.73 5.12 -10.61
CA THR A 68 3.39 6.07 -11.67
C THR A 68 2.78 7.31 -11.04
N PRO A 69 3.29 8.51 -11.32
CA PRO A 69 2.80 9.75 -10.74
C PRO A 69 1.49 10.19 -11.41
N LEU A 70 0.43 9.45 -11.13
CA LEU A 70 -0.92 9.66 -11.64
C LEU A 70 -1.95 9.60 -10.51
N TYR A 71 -2.96 10.46 -10.61
CA TYR A 71 -4.16 10.35 -9.81
C TYR A 71 -5.42 10.60 -10.64
N PHE A 72 -6.55 10.17 -10.12
CA PHE A 72 -7.85 10.24 -10.77
C PHE A 72 -8.79 11.12 -9.99
N VAL A 73 -9.61 11.85 -10.71
CA VAL A 73 -10.69 12.64 -10.15
C VAL A 73 -12.00 12.14 -10.75
N HIS A 74 -12.88 11.65 -9.89
CA HIS A 74 -14.25 11.35 -10.25
C HIS A 74 -15.11 12.53 -9.84
N TYR A 75 -15.84 13.08 -10.79
CA TYR A 75 -16.78 14.16 -10.59
C TYR A 75 -18.20 13.70 -10.89
N LYS A 76 -19.10 13.90 -9.95
CA LYS A 76 -20.51 13.53 -10.12
C LYS A 76 -21.41 14.71 -9.78
N LEU A 77 -22.25 15.07 -10.72
CA LEU A 77 -23.36 16.00 -10.53
C LEU A 77 -24.63 15.23 -10.11
N PRO A 78 -25.62 15.91 -9.51
CA PRO A 78 -26.94 15.33 -9.29
C PRO A 78 -27.52 14.76 -10.59
N GLN A 79 -28.27 13.66 -10.48
CA GLN A 79 -28.89 13.04 -11.64
C GLN A 79 -29.80 14.02 -12.38
N GLY A 80 -29.68 14.03 -13.70
CA GLY A 80 -30.42 14.95 -14.57
C GLY A 80 -29.63 16.19 -14.98
N ALA A 81 -28.41 16.37 -14.50
CA ALA A 81 -27.53 17.43 -14.98
C ALA A 81 -27.20 17.23 -16.47
N SER A 82 -27.04 18.33 -17.18
CA SER A 82 -26.67 18.31 -18.59
C SER A 82 -25.21 17.95 -18.77
N ILE A 83 -24.90 17.20 -19.85
CA ILE A 83 -23.51 16.92 -20.23
C ILE A 83 -22.70 18.22 -20.48
N HIS A 84 -23.36 19.28 -20.93
CA HIS A 84 -22.72 20.59 -21.11
C HIS A 84 -22.28 21.19 -19.78
N GLN A 85 -23.11 21.09 -18.74
CA GLN A 85 -22.73 21.55 -17.40
C GLN A 85 -21.55 20.75 -16.87
N THR A 86 -21.57 19.42 -17.02
CA THR A 86 -20.44 18.57 -16.64
C THR A 86 -19.16 18.96 -17.39
N SER A 87 -19.28 19.29 -18.67
CA SER A 87 -18.15 19.75 -19.49
C SER A 87 -17.60 21.11 -19.03
N ASP A 88 -18.48 22.05 -18.73
CA ASP A 88 -18.10 23.40 -18.28
C ASP A 88 -17.42 23.34 -16.90
N ASP A 89 -17.96 22.54 -15.98
CA ASP A 89 -17.38 22.34 -14.66
C ASP A 89 -15.99 21.66 -14.73
N LEU A 90 -15.85 20.64 -15.62
CA LEU A 90 -14.55 19.99 -15.83
C LEU A 90 -13.53 20.94 -16.47
N ALA A 91 -13.95 21.85 -17.35
CA ALA A 91 -13.06 22.84 -17.94
C ALA A 91 -12.47 23.77 -16.89
N VAL A 92 -13.24 24.17 -15.88
CA VAL A 92 -12.75 24.98 -14.74
C VAL A 92 -11.65 24.24 -13.97
N LEU A 93 -11.85 22.93 -13.74
CA LEU A 93 -10.83 22.12 -13.05
C LEU A 93 -9.60 21.90 -13.92
N GLU A 94 -9.78 21.67 -15.22
CA GLU A 94 -8.69 21.46 -16.18
C GLU A 94 -7.84 22.71 -16.34
N ASP A 95 -8.43 23.89 -16.42
CA ASP A 95 -7.72 25.16 -16.50
C ASP A 95 -6.94 25.42 -15.23
N TRP A 96 -7.52 25.20 -14.05
CA TRP A 96 -6.82 25.34 -12.77
C TRP A 96 -5.63 24.36 -12.66
N LEU A 97 -5.81 23.11 -13.12
CA LEU A 97 -4.73 22.11 -13.10
C LEU A 97 -3.60 22.44 -14.08
N ARG A 98 -3.91 23.01 -15.21
CA ARG A 98 -2.89 23.41 -16.21
C ARG A 98 -2.01 24.57 -15.76
N ASP A 99 -2.52 25.42 -14.88
CA ASP A 99 -1.76 26.54 -14.31
C ASP A 99 -0.77 26.09 -13.20
N ARG A 100 -0.74 24.80 -12.87
CA ARG A 100 0.13 24.28 -11.83
C ARG A 100 1.41 23.70 -12.40
N ASP A 101 2.55 24.18 -11.92
CA ASP A 101 3.88 23.76 -12.38
C ASP A 101 4.16 22.26 -12.16
N ALA A 102 3.53 21.67 -11.15
CA ALA A 102 3.71 20.24 -10.80
C ALA A 102 2.89 19.30 -11.71
N VAL A 103 1.98 19.81 -12.53
CA VAL A 103 1.09 19.02 -13.38
C VAL A 103 1.63 18.97 -14.80
N SER A 104 2.00 17.79 -15.28
CA SER A 104 2.56 17.59 -16.61
C SER A 104 1.52 17.30 -17.69
N ALA A 105 0.40 16.71 -17.32
CA ALA A 105 -0.70 16.43 -18.26
C ALA A 105 -2.03 16.22 -17.54
N VAL A 106 -3.12 16.69 -18.18
CA VAL A 106 -4.50 16.48 -17.75
C VAL A 106 -5.28 15.90 -18.92
N THR A 107 -6.10 14.88 -18.65
CA THR A 107 -7.02 14.30 -19.63
C THR A 107 -8.40 14.24 -19.02
N ALA A 108 -9.38 14.88 -19.67
CA ALA A 108 -10.77 14.93 -19.23
C ALA A 108 -11.64 13.99 -20.08
N PHE A 109 -12.53 13.28 -19.40
CA PHE A 109 -13.58 12.46 -20.00
C PHE A 109 -14.93 12.97 -19.51
N VAL A 110 -15.78 13.39 -20.42
CA VAL A 110 -17.09 13.97 -20.11
C VAL A 110 -18.18 12.96 -20.43
N GLY A 111 -19.07 12.71 -19.49
CA GLY A 111 -20.19 11.80 -19.67
C GLY A 111 -19.83 10.32 -19.61
N GLN A 112 -18.59 9.98 -19.35
CA GLN A 112 -18.13 8.58 -19.19
C GLN A 112 -16.78 8.50 -18.47
N GLY A 113 -16.44 7.34 -17.96
CA GLY A 113 -15.10 7.06 -17.47
C GLY A 113 -14.08 6.86 -18.61
N ALA A 114 -12.80 6.89 -18.27
CA ALA A 114 -11.74 6.48 -19.20
C ALA A 114 -11.96 5.03 -19.64
N ALA A 115 -11.46 4.68 -20.82
CA ALA A 115 -11.43 3.27 -21.23
C ALA A 115 -10.59 2.45 -20.22
N ARG A 116 -10.96 1.19 -20.01
CA ARG A 116 -10.24 0.32 -19.08
C ARG A 116 -8.77 0.16 -19.51
N PHE A 117 -7.86 0.74 -18.76
CA PHE A 117 -6.41 0.73 -19.02
C PHE A 117 -5.63 -0.10 -18.01
N MET A 118 -6.27 -0.57 -16.94
CA MET A 118 -5.68 -1.45 -15.95
C MET A 118 -6.70 -2.42 -15.36
N LEU A 119 -6.21 -3.52 -14.76
CA LEU A 119 -7.04 -4.63 -14.30
C LEU A 119 -8.04 -4.22 -13.20
N THR A 120 -7.60 -3.36 -12.29
CA THR A 120 -8.37 -2.93 -11.11
C THR A 120 -9.26 -1.72 -11.39
N TYR A 121 -9.09 -1.05 -12.53
CA TYR A 121 -9.95 0.06 -12.93
C TYR A 121 -11.22 -0.45 -13.61
N GLN A 122 -12.35 -0.05 -13.08
CA GLN A 122 -13.65 -0.24 -13.72
C GLN A 122 -14.11 1.11 -14.27
N ALA A 123 -14.37 1.14 -15.58
CA ALA A 123 -14.95 2.32 -16.20
C ALA A 123 -16.38 2.50 -15.69
N GLU A 124 -16.74 3.74 -15.35
CA GLU A 124 -18.14 4.09 -15.06
C GLU A 124 -18.95 4.04 -16.36
N ASP A 125 -20.20 3.57 -16.24
CA ASP A 125 -21.13 3.57 -17.35
C ASP A 125 -21.41 4.98 -17.87
N PRO A 126 -21.75 5.13 -19.16
CA PRO A 126 -22.08 6.43 -19.75
C PRO A 126 -23.18 7.15 -18.94
N ASN A 127 -22.85 8.33 -18.42
CA ASN A 127 -23.76 9.15 -17.62
C ASN A 127 -23.46 10.63 -17.85
N PRO A 128 -24.41 11.42 -18.37
CA PRO A 128 -24.21 12.85 -18.63
C PRO A 128 -23.78 13.66 -17.41
N SER A 129 -24.15 13.22 -16.21
CA SER A 129 -23.81 13.87 -14.94
C SER A 129 -22.45 13.43 -14.37
N TYR A 130 -21.65 12.67 -15.13
CA TYR A 130 -20.37 12.14 -14.69
C TYR A 130 -19.21 12.68 -15.50
N GLY A 131 -18.15 13.06 -14.81
CA GLY A 131 -16.87 13.46 -15.37
C GLY A 131 -15.71 12.74 -14.72
N HIS A 132 -14.64 12.52 -15.48
CA HIS A 132 -13.44 11.85 -15.00
C HIS A 132 -12.21 12.56 -15.53
N LEU A 133 -11.29 12.93 -14.61
CA LEU A 133 -9.99 13.48 -14.96
C LEU A 133 -8.90 12.48 -14.61
N ILE A 134 -7.93 12.36 -15.50
CA ILE A 134 -6.66 11.68 -15.24
C ILE A 134 -5.59 12.77 -15.21
N VAL A 135 -4.94 12.92 -14.08
CA VAL A 135 -3.92 13.95 -13.87
C VAL A 135 -2.56 13.28 -13.67
N ARG A 136 -1.59 13.69 -14.46
CA ARG A 136 -0.20 13.28 -14.33
C ARG A 136 0.60 14.41 -13.71
N VAL A 137 1.37 14.09 -12.68
CA VAL A 137 2.30 15.02 -12.03
C VAL A 137 3.74 14.59 -12.26
N ASP A 138 4.68 15.49 -12.00
CA ASP A 138 6.10 15.25 -12.30
C ASP A 138 6.76 14.26 -11.34
N SER A 139 6.30 14.19 -10.08
CA SER A 139 6.86 13.28 -9.10
C SER A 139 5.81 12.69 -8.15
N LEU A 140 6.17 11.57 -7.50
CA LEU A 140 5.32 10.91 -6.51
C LEU A 140 5.17 11.74 -5.21
N GLU A 141 6.16 12.56 -4.90
CA GLU A 141 6.22 13.32 -3.65
C GLU A 141 5.17 14.43 -3.59
N VAL A 142 4.83 14.99 -4.76
CA VAL A 142 3.85 16.09 -4.86
C VAL A 142 2.40 15.62 -4.99
N ILE A 143 2.16 14.32 -5.23
CA ILE A 143 0.81 13.78 -5.50
C ILE A 143 -0.16 14.14 -4.38
N GLU A 144 0.18 13.86 -3.13
CA GLU A 144 -0.73 14.07 -1.99
C GLU A 144 -1.07 15.55 -1.84
N GLN A 145 -0.06 16.41 -1.96
CA GLN A 145 -0.26 17.86 -1.89
C GLN A 145 -1.13 18.38 -3.04
N GLU A 146 -0.93 17.89 -4.26
CA GLU A 146 -1.73 18.27 -5.42
C GLU A 146 -3.17 17.76 -5.31
N MET A 147 -3.39 16.55 -4.81
CA MET A 147 -4.71 15.99 -4.55
C MET A 147 -5.48 16.83 -3.53
N ASP A 148 -4.86 17.17 -2.39
CA ASP A 148 -5.47 17.99 -1.34
C ASP A 148 -5.79 19.42 -1.85
N ALA A 149 -4.88 20.01 -2.62
CA ALA A 149 -5.08 21.34 -3.20
C ALA A 149 -6.23 21.35 -4.21
N LEU A 150 -6.31 20.31 -5.05
CA LEU A 150 -7.41 20.15 -6.02
C LEU A 150 -8.75 19.94 -5.31
N GLU A 151 -8.79 19.10 -4.27
CA GLU A 151 -10.02 18.85 -3.52
C GLU A 151 -10.52 20.11 -2.84
N ALA A 152 -9.63 20.91 -2.26
CA ALA A 152 -9.97 22.20 -1.66
C ALA A 152 -10.50 23.19 -2.71
N PHE A 153 -9.86 23.30 -3.87
CA PHE A 153 -10.30 24.15 -4.98
C PHE A 153 -11.67 23.72 -5.53
N ALA A 154 -11.83 22.41 -5.80
CA ALA A 154 -13.05 21.84 -6.35
C ALA A 154 -14.26 22.08 -5.43
N ASN A 155 -14.09 21.84 -4.12
CA ASN A 155 -15.15 22.09 -3.13
C ASN A 155 -15.52 23.57 -3.01
N ALA A 156 -14.56 24.47 -3.21
CA ALA A 156 -14.81 25.92 -3.15
C ALA A 156 -15.48 26.44 -4.44
N SER A 157 -15.06 25.95 -5.60
CA SER A 157 -15.49 26.46 -6.91
C SER A 157 -16.77 25.79 -7.43
N LEU A 158 -16.97 24.50 -7.11
CA LEU A 158 -18.05 23.67 -7.63
C LEU A 158 -18.81 22.93 -6.53
N PRO A 159 -19.43 23.63 -5.57
CA PRO A 159 -20.04 23.02 -4.38
C PRO A 159 -21.24 22.11 -4.70
N GLN A 160 -21.76 22.14 -5.94
CA GLN A 160 -22.87 21.32 -6.38
C GLN A 160 -22.45 19.89 -6.77
N GLY A 161 -21.16 19.64 -6.98
CA GLY A 161 -20.62 18.37 -7.41
C GLY A 161 -20.01 17.55 -6.27
N GLU A 162 -20.08 16.24 -6.39
CA GLU A 162 -19.34 15.30 -5.54
C GLU A 162 -17.99 14.99 -6.19
N PHE A 163 -16.91 15.27 -5.46
CA PHE A 163 -15.54 14.98 -5.90
C PHE A 163 -15.00 13.78 -5.14
N ARG A 164 -14.31 12.90 -5.86
CA ARG A 164 -13.55 11.82 -5.28
C ARG A 164 -12.20 11.70 -5.97
N VAL A 165 -11.17 12.13 -5.26
CA VAL A 165 -9.79 12.06 -5.74
C VAL A 165 -9.16 10.75 -5.27
N LYS A 166 -8.54 10.01 -6.17
CA LYS A 166 -7.90 8.72 -5.87
C LYS A 166 -6.55 8.61 -6.55
N ARG A 167 -5.57 8.14 -5.81
CA ARG A 167 -4.28 7.76 -6.37
C ARG A 167 -4.39 6.45 -7.13
N LEU A 168 -3.52 6.27 -8.13
CA LEU A 168 -3.40 5.00 -8.85
C LEU A 168 -2.89 3.92 -7.90
N ALA A 169 -3.72 2.92 -7.62
CA ALA A 169 -3.37 1.75 -6.82
C ALA A 169 -3.58 0.48 -7.63
N PHE A 170 -2.77 -0.57 -7.38
CA PHE A 170 -2.87 -1.86 -8.07
C PHE A 170 -3.89 -2.81 -7.44
N GLY A 171 -4.59 -2.38 -6.38
CA GLY A 171 -5.60 -3.14 -5.67
C GLY A 171 -6.88 -2.36 -5.38
N PRO A 172 -7.96 -3.08 -4.99
CA PRO A 172 -9.21 -2.48 -4.59
C PRO A 172 -9.09 -1.71 -3.27
#